data_ad854beba71b9c1a95f315d28670b411
#
_entry.id   ad854beba71b9c1a95f315d28670b411
#
_cell.length_a   1.000
_cell.length_b   1.000
_cell.length_c   1.000
_cell.angle_alpha   90.00
_cell.angle_beta   90.00
_cell.angle_gamma   90.00
#
_symmetry.space_group_name_H-M   'P 1'
#
loop_
_entity.id
_entity.type
_entity.pdbx_description
1 polymer ?
#
loop_
_entity_poly.entity_id
_entity_poly.type
_entity_poly.pdbx_seq_one_letter_code
_entity_poly.pdbx_strand_id
1 'polypeptide(L)'
;MVTILIVIASLALALQAAIGLSFFISCLWENEKRAGVLAGLQFLGMLALLVLFLKFASWGFFHTGPGLFLLILGYVASGAAAFLLLRRTGPNPLALQGTKGRIQGEVNRFDEREQVFARNRTLKPGSEQYKRFYEEHPEYEAFDARRRERGGPIGPPGVIDKPYEEVDVAMALASQNMCLYLSSPEKVNPEPHFFLKEKVKAGKVVLGPKEASERVKGYVLHLGAALVGITEINPLWVYSRRGEIFHQNWEDWGKEIEIQHKYAVVFAEEMDFRLVGTGPHTPTMMESMGNYAKGAYISTQLAGFIANLGYSAAANHLRHYDGLMVPWAVDAGLGEVGRLGYLITKELGPRVRLSAVTTDLPLVPDRPVDIGAEDFCEICRKCSLCCPSGSIPKGGQSVVNGTLRWKLNAETCFEYWGKVGTDCNVCMRVCPWSHARTFPHKIIVEMITRNRYARRIFSVMDDVFYGRKPKPKAPPKWARFDGR
;
A
#
# COMPACT_ATOMS: atom_id res chain seq x y z
N MET A 1 -11.66 3.30 50.11
CA MET A 1 -12.20 2.90 48.78
C MET A 1 -12.39 4.11 47.85
N VAL A 2 -13.16 5.13 48.22
CA VAL A 2 -13.41 6.34 47.41
C VAL A 2 -12.12 7.05 47.00
N THR A 3 -11.20 7.28 47.92
CA THR A 3 -9.89 7.92 47.64
C THR A 3 -9.08 7.14 46.57
N ILE A 4 -9.08 5.82 46.64
CA ILE A 4 -8.40 4.99 45.61
C ILE A 4 -9.05 5.18 44.23
N LEU A 5 -10.37 5.21 44.17
CA LEU A 5 -11.09 5.48 42.92
C LEU A 5 -10.75 6.86 42.35
N ILE A 6 -10.69 7.89 43.21
CA ILE A 6 -10.31 9.26 42.79
C ILE A 6 -8.88 9.26 42.21
N VAL A 7 -7.93 8.60 42.83
CA VAL A 7 -6.54 8.51 42.32
C VAL A 7 -6.50 7.81 40.96
N ILE A 8 -7.18 6.67 40.81
CA ILE A 8 -7.22 5.95 39.53
C ILE A 8 -7.85 6.80 38.43
N ALA A 9 -8.98 7.51 38.73
CA ALA A 9 -9.63 8.40 37.77
C ALA A 9 -8.73 9.57 37.36
N SER A 10 -8.00 10.16 38.31
CA SER A 10 -7.03 11.22 38.07
C SER A 10 -5.91 10.76 37.13
N LEU A 11 -5.36 9.57 37.38
CA LEU A 11 -4.33 8.98 36.53
C LEU A 11 -4.87 8.65 35.11
N ALA A 12 -6.10 8.15 35.02
CA ALA A 12 -6.73 7.87 33.73
C ALA A 12 -6.95 9.16 32.91
N LEU A 13 -7.43 10.23 33.53
CA LEU A 13 -7.60 11.55 32.88
C LEU A 13 -6.25 12.15 32.46
N ALA A 14 -5.22 12.04 33.31
CA ALA A 14 -3.87 12.49 32.98
C ALA A 14 -3.29 11.71 31.78
N LEU A 15 -3.50 10.40 31.73
CA LEU A 15 -3.07 9.55 30.61
C LEU A 15 -3.81 9.94 29.30
N GLN A 16 -5.11 10.21 29.38
CA GLN A 16 -5.89 10.66 28.20
C GLN A 16 -5.41 12.03 27.73
N ALA A 17 -5.10 12.97 28.64
CA ALA A 17 -4.51 14.26 28.29
C ALA A 17 -3.12 14.06 27.61
N ALA A 18 -2.27 13.18 28.12
CA ALA A 18 -0.98 12.88 27.52
C ALA A 18 -1.09 12.26 26.12
N ILE A 19 -2.06 11.36 25.90
CA ILE A 19 -2.37 10.82 24.56
C ILE A 19 -2.86 11.93 23.63
N GLY A 20 -3.74 12.83 24.12
CA GLY A 20 -4.22 13.99 23.36
C GLY A 20 -3.08 14.94 22.95
N LEU A 21 -2.13 15.20 23.88
CA LEU A 21 -0.92 15.98 23.58
C LEU A 21 -0.05 15.29 22.51
N SER A 22 0.18 13.98 22.66
CA SER A 22 0.93 13.19 21.68
C SER A 22 0.28 13.24 20.28
N PHE A 23 -1.05 13.19 20.23
CA PHE A 23 -1.79 13.32 18.97
C PHE A 23 -1.68 14.72 18.38
N PHE A 24 -1.80 15.77 19.21
CA PHE A 24 -1.58 17.16 18.79
C PHE A 24 -0.18 17.36 18.19
N ILE A 25 0.86 16.88 18.86
CA ILE A 25 2.25 16.93 18.34
C ILE A 25 2.37 16.18 17.02
N SER A 26 1.73 15.00 16.90
CA SER A 26 1.71 14.24 15.66
C SER A 26 1.09 15.03 14.51
N CYS A 27 -0.05 15.70 14.74
CA CYS A 27 -0.72 16.52 13.74
C CYS A 27 0.15 17.71 13.28
N LEU A 28 0.91 18.32 14.20
CA LEU A 28 1.86 19.38 13.84
C LEU A 28 2.99 18.84 12.97
N TRP A 29 3.55 17.67 13.32
CA TRP A 29 4.59 17.03 12.54
C TRP A 29 4.11 16.62 11.13
N GLU A 30 2.86 16.17 11.01
CA GLU A 30 2.21 15.80 9.74
C GLU A 30 1.78 17.02 8.91
N ASN A 31 1.89 18.24 9.47
CA ASN A 31 1.38 19.49 8.87
C ASN A 31 -0.13 19.45 8.58
N GLU A 32 -0.89 18.83 9.49
CA GLU A 32 -2.34 18.71 9.41
C GLU A 32 -3.04 19.80 10.22
N LYS A 33 -3.25 20.99 9.63
CA LYS A 33 -3.78 22.17 10.31
C LYS A 33 -5.12 21.91 11.00
N ARG A 34 -6.08 21.29 10.31
CA ARG A 34 -7.40 20.99 10.87
C ARG A 34 -7.31 20.02 12.03
N ALA A 35 -6.62 18.89 11.85
CA ALA A 35 -6.44 17.88 12.89
C ALA A 35 -5.67 18.46 14.07
N GLY A 36 -4.65 19.30 13.82
CA GLY A 36 -3.89 19.99 14.86
C GLY A 36 -4.75 20.89 15.74
N VAL A 37 -5.63 21.73 15.13
CA VAL A 37 -6.54 22.58 15.91
C VAL A 37 -7.49 21.74 16.77
N LEU A 38 -8.12 20.70 16.18
CA LEU A 38 -9.06 19.83 16.90
C LEU A 38 -8.38 19.03 18.01
N ALA A 39 -7.19 18.48 17.73
CA ALA A 39 -6.39 17.76 18.72
C ALA A 39 -5.92 18.68 19.86
N GLY A 40 -5.54 19.92 19.55
CA GLY A 40 -5.21 20.93 20.56
C GLY A 40 -6.39 21.28 21.45
N LEU A 41 -7.57 21.50 20.87
CA LEU A 41 -8.81 21.73 21.63
C LEU A 41 -9.18 20.52 22.49
N GLN A 42 -9.05 19.30 21.96
CA GLN A 42 -9.27 18.07 22.72
C GLN A 42 -8.29 17.96 23.91
N PHE A 43 -7.01 18.20 23.68
CA PHE A 43 -5.99 18.20 24.74
C PHE A 43 -6.31 19.22 25.85
N LEU A 44 -6.61 20.48 25.48
CA LEU A 44 -6.97 21.52 26.43
C LEU A 44 -8.26 21.19 27.19
N GLY A 45 -9.25 20.63 26.53
CA GLY A 45 -10.49 20.16 27.15
C GLY A 45 -10.25 19.06 28.18
N MET A 46 -9.39 18.08 27.86
CA MET A 46 -9.01 17.01 28.81
C MET A 46 -8.21 17.54 29.98
N LEU A 47 -7.33 18.50 29.76
CA LEU A 47 -6.58 19.16 30.84
C LEU A 47 -7.51 19.94 31.77
N ALA A 48 -8.45 20.70 31.21
CA ALA A 48 -9.46 21.43 31.99
C ALA A 48 -10.34 20.46 32.81
N LEU A 49 -10.75 19.34 32.20
CA LEU A 49 -11.52 18.30 32.89
C LEU A 49 -10.72 17.69 34.06
N LEU A 50 -9.43 17.42 33.87
CA LEU A 50 -8.54 16.93 34.94
C LEU A 50 -8.43 17.93 36.09
N VAL A 51 -8.21 19.22 35.77
CA VAL A 51 -8.14 20.29 36.79
C VAL A 51 -9.45 20.41 37.55
N LEU A 52 -10.60 20.42 36.87
CA LEU A 52 -11.92 20.44 37.51
C LEU A 52 -12.15 19.22 38.40
N PHE A 53 -11.81 18.04 37.89
CA PHE A 53 -11.92 16.79 38.65
C PHE A 53 -11.09 16.84 39.93
N LEU A 54 -9.83 17.31 39.90
CA LEU A 54 -8.97 17.47 41.04
C LEU A 54 -9.50 18.50 42.06
N LYS A 55 -10.08 19.62 41.59
CA LYS A 55 -10.75 20.61 42.45
C LYS A 55 -11.96 20.01 43.15
N PHE A 56 -12.85 19.32 42.46
CA PHE A 56 -13.98 18.64 43.09
C PHE A 56 -13.54 17.56 44.08
N ALA A 57 -12.48 16.85 43.76
CA ALA A 57 -11.86 15.89 44.70
C ALA A 57 -11.33 16.57 45.96
N SER A 58 -10.61 17.71 45.85
CA SER A 58 -10.08 18.47 46.99
C SER A 58 -11.19 19.10 47.91
N TRP A 59 -12.35 19.40 47.30
CA TRP A 59 -13.52 19.85 48.05
C TRP A 59 -14.32 18.71 48.73
N GLY A 60 -13.86 17.47 48.57
CA GLY A 60 -14.54 16.29 49.14
C GLY A 60 -15.85 15.93 48.43
N PHE A 61 -16.13 16.52 47.25
CA PHE A 61 -17.37 16.28 46.52
C PHE A 61 -17.64 14.81 46.27
N PHE A 62 -16.63 14.03 45.89
CA PHE A 62 -16.79 12.59 45.60
C PHE A 62 -17.03 11.73 46.84
N HIS A 63 -16.97 12.30 48.02
CA HIS A 63 -17.37 11.64 49.29
C HIS A 63 -18.87 11.89 49.59
N THR A 64 -19.54 12.76 48.86
CA THR A 64 -21.01 12.98 48.94
C THR A 64 -21.76 11.90 48.08
N GLY A 65 -23.05 11.69 48.37
CA GLY A 65 -23.87 10.73 47.60
C GLY A 65 -23.91 11.03 46.09
N PRO A 66 -24.24 12.30 45.67
CA PRO A 66 -24.22 12.65 44.24
C PRO A 66 -22.84 12.54 43.60
N GLY A 67 -21.78 12.97 44.31
CA GLY A 67 -20.42 12.90 43.81
C GLY A 67 -19.94 11.44 43.60
N LEU A 68 -20.24 10.56 44.52
CA LEU A 68 -19.95 9.13 44.41
C LEU A 68 -20.71 8.49 43.22
N PHE A 69 -21.97 8.85 43.08
CA PHE A 69 -22.76 8.38 41.92
C PHE A 69 -22.15 8.79 40.59
N LEU A 70 -21.74 10.06 40.43
CA LEU A 70 -21.09 10.53 39.21
C LEU A 70 -19.73 9.85 38.97
N LEU A 71 -18.96 9.60 40.01
CA LEU A 71 -17.68 8.87 39.92
C LEU A 71 -17.91 7.44 39.42
N ILE A 72 -18.87 6.72 40.01
CA ILE A 72 -19.22 5.35 39.58
C ILE A 72 -19.74 5.35 38.14
N LEU A 73 -20.62 6.28 37.77
CA LEU A 73 -21.14 6.40 36.40
C LEU A 73 -19.99 6.65 35.41
N GLY A 74 -19.04 7.50 35.73
CA GLY A 74 -17.84 7.72 34.93
C GLY A 74 -17.00 6.45 34.74
N TYR A 75 -16.83 5.64 35.77
CA TYR A 75 -16.14 4.35 35.67
C TYR A 75 -16.90 3.36 34.80
N VAL A 76 -18.21 3.25 34.97
CA VAL A 76 -19.05 2.34 34.15
C VAL A 76 -19.00 2.75 32.70
N ALA A 77 -19.16 4.05 32.40
CA ALA A 77 -19.10 4.56 31.02
C ALA A 77 -17.72 4.35 30.39
N SER A 78 -16.64 4.69 31.11
CA SER A 78 -15.26 4.50 30.63
C SER A 78 -14.91 3.00 30.47
N GLY A 79 -15.35 2.17 31.39
CA GLY A 79 -15.18 0.70 31.32
C GLY A 79 -15.93 0.10 30.12
N ALA A 80 -17.18 0.53 29.89
CA ALA A 80 -17.94 0.10 28.71
C ALA A 80 -17.29 0.54 27.40
N ALA A 81 -16.84 1.80 27.32
CA ALA A 81 -16.14 2.31 26.14
C ALA A 81 -14.81 1.55 25.90
N ALA A 82 -14.01 1.33 26.96
CA ALA A 82 -12.79 0.55 26.86
C ALA A 82 -13.08 -0.90 26.44
N PHE A 83 -14.08 -1.54 27.00
CA PHE A 83 -14.50 -2.88 26.61
C PHE A 83 -14.90 -2.93 25.13
N LEU A 84 -15.71 -1.99 24.65
CA LEU A 84 -16.13 -1.92 23.24
C LEU A 84 -14.95 -1.71 22.29
N LEU A 85 -13.98 -0.88 22.66
CA LEU A 85 -12.83 -0.54 21.82
C LEU A 85 -11.69 -1.56 21.88
N LEU A 86 -11.49 -2.24 23.01
CA LEU A 86 -10.36 -3.14 23.22
C LEU A 86 -10.71 -4.62 23.02
N ARG A 87 -12.01 -4.99 23.05
CA ARG A 87 -12.42 -6.37 22.81
C ARG A 87 -11.98 -6.83 21.42
N ARG A 88 -11.50 -8.07 21.33
CA ARG A 88 -11.24 -8.69 20.03
C ARG A 88 -12.54 -9.18 19.40
N THR A 89 -12.78 -8.84 18.16
CA THR A 89 -13.78 -9.49 17.32
C THR A 89 -13.09 -10.59 16.51
N GLY A 90 -13.80 -11.67 16.20
CA GLY A 90 -13.21 -12.78 15.45
C GLY A 90 -12.65 -12.33 14.09
N PRO A 91 -11.59 -12.97 13.59
CA PRO A 91 -11.03 -12.67 12.29
C PRO A 91 -12.00 -13.04 11.17
N ASN A 92 -11.83 -12.40 10.01
CA ASN A 92 -12.55 -12.79 8.79
C ASN A 92 -11.93 -14.09 8.23
N PRO A 93 -12.68 -15.24 8.24
CA PRO A 93 -12.14 -16.50 7.75
C PRO A 93 -11.74 -16.48 6.28
N LEU A 94 -12.37 -15.64 5.45
CA LEU A 94 -12.05 -15.50 4.04
C LEU A 94 -10.73 -14.76 3.84
N ALA A 95 -10.43 -13.74 4.65
CA ALA A 95 -9.16 -13.04 4.60
C ALA A 95 -7.98 -13.97 4.96
N LEU A 96 -8.17 -14.86 5.94
CA LEU A 96 -7.16 -15.85 6.34
C LEU A 96 -6.89 -16.94 5.28
N GLN A 97 -7.73 -17.06 4.25
CA GLN A 97 -7.52 -17.93 3.09
C GLN A 97 -6.78 -17.21 1.95
N GLY A 98 -6.46 -15.92 2.12
CA GLY A 98 -5.83 -15.11 1.09
C GLY A 98 -6.69 -14.99 -0.16
N THR A 99 -6.05 -15.09 -1.32
CA THR A 99 -6.74 -14.99 -2.60
C THR A 99 -7.74 -16.13 -2.84
N LYS A 100 -7.48 -17.32 -2.29
CA LYS A 100 -8.40 -18.47 -2.40
C LYS A 100 -9.79 -18.17 -1.81
N GLY A 101 -9.83 -17.43 -0.71
CA GLY A 101 -11.09 -17.03 -0.06
C GLY A 101 -11.95 -16.06 -0.89
N ARG A 102 -11.42 -15.53 -1.98
CA ARG A 102 -12.10 -14.58 -2.87
C ARG A 102 -12.56 -15.19 -4.19
N ILE A 103 -12.16 -16.42 -4.48
CA ILE A 103 -12.57 -17.11 -5.71
C ILE A 103 -14.01 -17.59 -5.54
N GLN A 104 -14.91 -17.12 -6.43
CA GLN A 104 -16.34 -17.45 -6.46
C GLN A 104 -16.79 -17.99 -7.82
N GLY A 105 -15.86 -18.23 -8.73
CA GLY A 105 -16.14 -18.76 -10.07
C GLY A 105 -14.84 -19.14 -10.78
N GLU A 106 -14.93 -19.40 -12.06
CA GLU A 106 -13.76 -19.67 -12.89
C GLU A 106 -12.90 -18.42 -13.01
N VAL A 107 -11.58 -18.56 -12.78
CA VAL A 107 -10.60 -17.50 -12.89
C VAL A 107 -9.72 -17.78 -14.09
N ASN A 108 -9.78 -16.90 -15.08
CA ASN A 108 -8.87 -16.93 -16.22
C ASN A 108 -7.62 -16.11 -15.92
N ARG A 109 -6.46 -16.64 -16.30
CA ARG A 109 -5.18 -15.90 -16.18
C ARG A 109 -5.28 -14.60 -17.00
N PHE A 110 -4.82 -13.50 -16.40
CA PHE A 110 -4.85 -12.20 -17.05
C PHE A 110 -3.78 -12.12 -18.15
N ASP A 111 -4.17 -11.65 -19.33
CA ASP A 111 -3.25 -11.40 -20.44
C ASP A 111 -2.54 -10.06 -20.23
N GLU A 112 -1.21 -10.05 -20.14
CA GLU A 112 -0.45 -8.81 -19.95
C GLU A 112 -0.64 -7.83 -21.13
N ARG A 113 -0.95 -8.35 -22.33
CA ARG A 113 -1.21 -7.51 -23.50
C ARG A 113 -2.42 -6.58 -23.31
N GLU A 114 -3.42 -7.00 -22.51
CA GLU A 114 -4.61 -6.20 -22.18
C GLU A 114 -4.34 -5.13 -21.11
N GLN A 115 -3.19 -5.15 -20.44
CA GLN A 115 -2.84 -4.16 -19.45
C GLN A 115 -2.72 -2.77 -20.11
N VAL A 116 -3.31 -1.74 -19.48
CA VAL A 116 -3.28 -0.36 -20.02
C VAL A 116 -1.86 0.17 -20.29
N PHE A 117 -0.88 -0.28 -19.53
CA PHE A 117 0.53 0.10 -19.72
C PHE A 117 1.16 -0.61 -20.92
N ALA A 118 0.94 -1.92 -21.06
CA ALA A 118 1.42 -2.70 -22.20
C ALA A 118 0.86 -2.15 -23.51
N ARG A 119 -0.46 -1.93 -23.58
CA ARG A 119 -1.11 -1.33 -24.75
C ARG A 119 -0.55 0.04 -25.11
N ASN A 120 -0.32 0.88 -24.12
CA ASN A 120 0.14 2.25 -24.35
C ASN A 120 1.64 2.33 -24.71
N ARG A 121 2.48 1.48 -24.14
CA ARG A 121 3.94 1.56 -24.27
C ARG A 121 4.48 0.66 -25.38
N THR A 122 3.96 -0.55 -25.48
CA THR A 122 4.47 -1.57 -26.41
C THR A 122 3.83 -1.46 -27.78
N LEU A 123 2.51 -1.24 -27.84
CA LEU A 123 1.79 -1.17 -29.14
C LEU A 123 2.00 0.18 -29.81
N LYS A 124 2.89 0.21 -30.79
CA LYS A 124 3.16 1.41 -31.60
C LYS A 124 2.21 1.46 -32.79
N PRO A 125 1.52 2.59 -33.07
CA PRO A 125 0.66 2.74 -34.24
C PRO A 125 1.38 2.30 -35.50
N GLY A 126 0.71 1.47 -36.30
CA GLY A 126 1.23 0.96 -37.58
C GLY A 126 2.12 -0.29 -37.48
N SER A 127 2.52 -0.73 -36.26
CA SER A 127 3.26 -1.99 -36.08
C SER A 127 2.34 -3.20 -36.30
N GLU A 128 2.93 -4.37 -36.59
CA GLU A 128 2.21 -5.63 -36.75
C GLU A 128 1.50 -6.03 -35.44
N GLN A 129 2.16 -5.86 -34.29
CA GLN A 129 1.59 -6.12 -32.97
C GLN A 129 0.38 -5.21 -32.69
N TYR A 130 0.42 -3.94 -33.13
CA TYR A 130 -0.70 -3.01 -33.01
C TYR A 130 -1.91 -3.49 -33.79
N LYS A 131 -1.73 -3.80 -35.10
CA LYS A 131 -2.81 -4.27 -35.97
C LYS A 131 -3.47 -5.51 -35.42
N ARG A 132 -2.65 -6.55 -35.14
CA ARG A 132 -3.12 -7.83 -34.60
C ARG A 132 -3.87 -7.68 -33.29
N PHE A 133 -3.37 -6.84 -32.36
CA PHE A 133 -4.01 -6.67 -31.08
C PHE A 133 -5.39 -6.03 -31.21
N TYR A 134 -5.53 -4.95 -32.00
CA TYR A 134 -6.84 -4.26 -32.15
C TYR A 134 -7.80 -4.95 -33.12
N GLU A 135 -7.34 -5.89 -33.94
CA GLU A 135 -8.20 -6.85 -34.63
C GLU A 135 -8.85 -7.82 -33.62
N GLU A 136 -8.08 -8.29 -32.63
CA GLU A 136 -8.58 -9.17 -31.56
C GLU A 136 -9.39 -8.41 -30.49
N HIS A 137 -9.07 -7.12 -30.23
CA HIS A 137 -9.61 -6.28 -29.16
C HIS A 137 -10.01 -4.88 -29.63
N PRO A 138 -10.99 -4.74 -30.54
CA PRO A 138 -11.37 -3.45 -31.12
C PRO A 138 -11.94 -2.47 -30.09
N GLU A 139 -12.47 -2.95 -28.96
CA GLU A 139 -13.04 -2.14 -27.88
C GLU A 139 -12.03 -1.21 -27.20
N TYR A 140 -10.73 -1.51 -27.26
CA TYR A 140 -9.69 -0.68 -26.66
C TYR A 140 -9.14 0.40 -27.58
N GLU A 141 -9.26 0.27 -28.90
CA GLU A 141 -8.52 1.11 -29.87
C GLU A 141 -8.83 2.60 -29.73
N ALA A 142 -10.11 2.97 -29.69
CA ALA A 142 -10.53 4.37 -29.59
C ALA A 142 -10.09 5.02 -28.27
N PHE A 143 -10.09 4.25 -27.18
CA PHE A 143 -9.62 4.73 -25.89
C PHE A 143 -8.11 4.94 -25.89
N ASP A 144 -7.35 3.97 -26.37
CA ASP A 144 -5.89 4.02 -26.41
C ASP A 144 -5.37 5.09 -27.38
N ALA A 145 -6.05 5.34 -28.49
CA ALA A 145 -5.74 6.44 -29.44
C ALA A 145 -5.84 7.80 -28.72
N ARG A 146 -6.98 8.11 -28.07
CA ARG A 146 -7.15 9.34 -27.29
C ARG A 146 -6.12 9.48 -26.19
N ARG A 147 -5.72 8.36 -25.57
CA ARG A 147 -4.73 8.35 -24.49
C ARG A 147 -3.33 8.68 -25.01
N ARG A 148 -2.96 8.18 -26.18
CA ARG A 148 -1.65 8.49 -26.83
C ARG A 148 -1.55 9.95 -27.23
N GLU A 149 -2.62 10.56 -27.75
CA GLU A 149 -2.65 11.98 -28.08
C GLU A 149 -2.39 12.89 -26.88
N ARG A 150 -2.86 12.51 -25.69
CA ARG A 150 -2.65 13.28 -24.44
C ARG A 150 -1.27 13.11 -23.81
N GLY A 151 -0.48 12.14 -24.24
CA GLY A 151 0.79 11.82 -23.63
C GLY A 151 0.72 10.97 -22.35
N GLY A 152 1.87 10.65 -21.77
CA GLY A 152 2.03 9.79 -20.60
C GLY A 152 1.95 10.52 -19.27
N PRO A 153 1.94 9.79 -18.13
CA PRO A 153 2.08 10.37 -16.80
C PRO A 153 3.45 11.03 -16.60
N ILE A 154 4.47 10.57 -17.35
CA ILE A 154 5.80 11.18 -17.39
C ILE A 154 6.02 11.65 -18.84
N GLY A 155 5.90 12.93 -19.06
CA GLY A 155 5.94 13.53 -20.38
C GLY A 155 5.62 15.01 -20.31
N PRO A 156 5.05 15.59 -21.36
CA PRO A 156 4.61 16.98 -21.32
C PRO A 156 3.60 17.21 -20.20
N PRO A 157 3.50 18.45 -19.67
CA PRO A 157 2.51 18.81 -18.65
C PRO A 157 1.11 18.35 -19.04
N GLY A 158 0.33 17.91 -18.05
CA GLY A 158 -1.06 17.53 -18.24
C GLY A 158 -1.94 18.74 -18.63
N VAL A 159 -3.13 18.46 -19.14
CA VAL A 159 -4.10 19.50 -19.55
C VAL A 159 -4.82 20.15 -18.38
N ILE A 160 -4.74 19.59 -17.18
CA ILE A 160 -5.26 20.20 -15.95
C ILE A 160 -4.15 21.04 -15.35
N ASP A 161 -4.44 22.32 -15.07
CA ASP A 161 -3.52 23.20 -14.38
C ASP A 161 -3.28 22.68 -12.95
N LYS A 162 -2.07 22.18 -12.73
CA LYS A 162 -1.58 21.64 -11.46
C LYS A 162 -0.11 22.00 -11.33
N PRO A 163 0.40 22.14 -10.11
CA PRO A 163 1.83 22.27 -9.89
C PRO A 163 2.60 21.13 -10.56
N TYR A 164 3.36 21.46 -11.56
CA TYR A 164 4.17 20.55 -12.35
C TYR A 164 5.60 21.04 -12.35
N GLU A 165 6.49 20.29 -11.73
CA GLU A 165 7.90 20.64 -11.59
C GLU A 165 8.76 19.74 -12.48
N GLU A 166 9.45 20.33 -13.45
CA GLU A 166 10.31 19.60 -14.39
C GLU A 166 11.45 18.85 -13.69
N VAL A 167 11.90 19.37 -12.55
CA VAL A 167 12.97 18.74 -11.75
C VAL A 167 12.47 17.42 -11.14
N ASP A 168 11.24 17.38 -10.61
CA ASP A 168 10.63 16.14 -10.11
C ASP A 168 10.46 15.11 -11.23
N VAL A 169 10.10 15.58 -12.44
CA VAL A 169 9.98 14.73 -13.63
C VAL A 169 11.34 14.16 -14.02
N ALA A 170 12.40 14.98 -14.01
CA ALA A 170 13.76 14.52 -14.29
C ALA A 170 14.21 13.44 -13.30
N MET A 171 13.92 13.60 -12.00
CA MET A 171 14.21 12.59 -10.98
C MET A 171 13.39 11.30 -11.22
N ALA A 172 12.10 11.43 -11.56
CA ALA A 172 11.26 10.29 -11.88
C ALA A 172 11.75 9.51 -13.10
N LEU A 173 12.17 10.21 -14.16
CA LEU A 173 12.75 9.62 -15.37
C LEU A 173 14.08 8.91 -15.10
N ALA A 174 14.94 9.47 -14.27
CA ALA A 174 16.18 8.83 -13.86
C ALA A 174 15.91 7.49 -13.15
N SER A 175 14.95 7.47 -12.23
CA SER A 175 14.51 6.24 -11.54
C SER A 175 13.89 5.23 -12.51
N GLN A 176 13.09 5.69 -13.48
CA GLN A 176 12.50 4.84 -14.51
C GLN A 176 13.55 4.20 -15.41
N ASN A 177 14.60 4.95 -15.78
CA ASN A 177 15.72 4.43 -16.57
C ASN A 177 16.48 3.33 -15.80
N MET A 178 16.62 3.45 -14.47
CA MET A 178 17.19 2.39 -13.65
C MET A 178 16.34 1.11 -13.70
N CYS A 179 15.01 1.24 -13.61
CA CYS A 179 14.12 0.07 -13.76
C CYS A 179 14.29 -0.60 -15.14
N LEU A 180 14.40 0.21 -16.20
CA LEU A 180 14.61 -0.30 -17.55
C LEU A 180 15.96 -1.02 -17.68
N TYR A 181 17.03 -0.45 -17.13
CA TYR A 181 18.35 -1.07 -17.14
C TYR A 181 18.35 -2.43 -16.42
N LEU A 182 17.69 -2.52 -15.26
CA LEU A 182 17.62 -3.73 -14.46
C LEU A 182 16.62 -4.78 -14.99
N SER A 183 15.80 -4.44 -15.98
CA SER A 183 14.84 -5.38 -16.60
C SER A 183 15.39 -6.14 -17.81
N SER A 184 16.68 -5.99 -18.13
CA SER A 184 17.28 -6.80 -19.20
C SER A 184 17.33 -8.29 -18.80
N PRO A 185 17.24 -9.21 -19.76
CA PRO A 185 17.11 -10.66 -19.49
C PRO A 185 18.17 -11.22 -18.54
N GLU A 186 19.43 -10.80 -18.69
CA GLU A 186 20.55 -11.24 -17.86
C GLU A 186 20.52 -10.65 -16.43
N LYS A 187 19.75 -9.56 -16.20
CA LYS A 187 19.57 -8.99 -14.86
C LYS A 187 18.36 -9.61 -14.15
N VAL A 188 17.34 -9.93 -14.94
CA VAL A 188 16.12 -10.56 -14.43
C VAL A 188 16.36 -12.01 -14.05
N ASN A 189 17.08 -12.75 -14.90
CA ASN A 189 17.44 -14.17 -14.70
C ASN A 189 18.96 -14.31 -14.57
N PRO A 190 19.54 -13.89 -13.43
CA PRO A 190 20.99 -13.87 -13.28
C PRO A 190 21.57 -15.28 -13.21
N GLU A 191 22.73 -15.43 -13.84
CA GLU A 191 23.59 -16.59 -13.64
C GLU A 191 24.45 -16.42 -12.36
N PRO A 192 24.97 -17.52 -11.80
CA PRO A 192 25.96 -17.46 -10.72
C PRO A 192 27.17 -16.61 -11.13
N HIS A 193 27.67 -15.82 -10.17
CA HIS A 193 28.88 -15.02 -10.38
C HIS A 193 30.05 -15.92 -10.82
N PHE A 194 30.88 -15.42 -11.72
CA PHE A 194 31.95 -16.22 -12.35
C PHE A 194 32.88 -16.91 -11.36
N PHE A 195 33.20 -16.33 -10.19
CA PHE A 195 33.95 -16.95 -9.12
C PHE A 195 33.26 -18.14 -8.45
N LEU A 196 31.93 -18.21 -8.54
CA LEU A 196 31.13 -19.29 -7.93
C LEU A 196 30.63 -20.30 -8.95
N LYS A 197 30.74 -19.99 -10.25
CA LYS A 197 30.16 -20.81 -11.35
C LYS A 197 30.60 -22.28 -11.27
N GLU A 198 31.87 -22.56 -11.04
CA GLU A 198 32.38 -23.95 -10.96
C GLU A 198 31.93 -24.66 -9.67
N LYS A 199 31.83 -23.91 -8.53
CA LYS A 199 31.28 -24.47 -7.27
C LYS A 199 29.82 -24.84 -7.43
N VAL A 200 29.03 -23.98 -8.06
CA VAL A 200 27.60 -24.21 -8.31
C VAL A 200 27.37 -25.38 -9.27
N LYS A 201 28.20 -25.53 -10.29
CA LYS A 201 28.17 -26.72 -11.17
C LYS A 201 28.44 -28.03 -10.41
N ALA A 202 29.34 -28.02 -9.41
CA ALA A 202 29.64 -29.17 -8.57
C ALA A 202 28.51 -29.51 -7.58
N GLY A 203 27.63 -28.56 -7.26
CA GLY A 203 26.47 -28.76 -6.40
C GLY A 203 25.89 -27.46 -5.83
N LYS A 204 24.59 -27.48 -5.51
CA LYS A 204 23.90 -26.39 -4.89
C LYS A 204 24.32 -26.25 -3.42
N VAL A 205 24.31 -25.03 -2.88
CA VAL A 205 24.43 -24.80 -1.44
C VAL A 205 23.10 -25.21 -0.78
N VAL A 206 23.13 -26.30 -0.02
CA VAL A 206 21.93 -26.84 0.63
C VAL A 206 21.68 -26.13 1.93
N LEU A 207 20.53 -25.45 2.02
CA LEU A 207 20.01 -24.83 3.23
C LEU A 207 18.68 -25.48 3.63
N GLY A 208 18.43 -25.62 4.93
CA GLY A 208 17.11 -26.00 5.41
C GLY A 208 16.06 -24.93 5.01
N PRO A 209 14.82 -25.30 4.64
CA PRO A 209 13.82 -24.33 4.15
C PRO A 209 13.56 -23.17 5.11
N LYS A 210 13.58 -23.43 6.42
CA LYS A 210 13.40 -22.38 7.45
C LYS A 210 14.58 -21.42 7.45
N GLU A 211 15.81 -21.92 7.46
CA GLU A 211 17.02 -21.10 7.43
C GLU A 211 17.10 -20.27 6.15
N ALA A 212 16.81 -20.88 4.99
CA ALA A 212 16.76 -20.19 3.72
C ALA A 212 15.75 -19.02 3.75
N SER A 213 14.55 -19.25 4.31
CA SER A 213 13.52 -18.24 4.44
C SER A 213 13.95 -17.08 5.34
N GLU A 214 14.57 -17.36 6.48
CA GLU A 214 15.07 -16.33 7.40
C GLU A 214 16.18 -15.51 6.75
N ARG A 215 17.13 -16.14 6.05
CA ARG A 215 18.22 -15.44 5.34
C ARG A 215 17.70 -14.56 4.20
N VAL A 216 16.81 -15.09 3.37
CA VAL A 216 16.18 -14.36 2.27
C VAL A 216 15.43 -13.13 2.80
N LYS A 217 14.57 -13.31 3.80
CA LYS A 217 13.84 -12.19 4.41
C LYS A 217 14.78 -11.17 5.05
N GLY A 218 15.75 -11.63 5.82
CA GLY A 218 16.76 -10.76 6.45
C GLY A 218 17.54 -9.95 5.43
N TYR A 219 17.93 -10.56 4.31
CA TYR A 219 18.65 -9.88 3.25
C TYR A 219 17.81 -8.81 2.54
N VAL A 220 16.56 -9.13 2.20
CA VAL A 220 15.61 -8.17 1.59
C VAL A 220 15.39 -6.95 2.49
N LEU A 221 15.19 -7.16 3.79
CA LEU A 221 15.05 -6.07 4.76
C LEU A 221 16.34 -5.26 4.90
N HIS A 222 17.51 -5.92 4.91
CA HIS A 222 18.82 -5.26 4.93
C HIS A 222 19.04 -4.38 3.70
N LEU A 223 18.60 -4.81 2.52
CA LEU A 223 18.63 -4.01 1.29
C LEU A 223 17.65 -2.83 1.31
N GLY A 224 16.78 -2.76 2.31
CA GLY A 224 15.93 -1.60 2.57
C GLY A 224 14.46 -1.76 2.17
N ALA A 225 13.97 -2.97 1.90
CA ALA A 225 12.53 -3.20 1.84
C ALA A 225 11.88 -2.93 3.21
N ALA A 226 10.65 -2.46 3.21
CA ALA A 226 9.91 -2.20 4.43
C ALA A 226 9.19 -3.45 4.98
N LEU A 227 8.71 -4.30 4.08
CA LEU A 227 7.99 -5.53 4.39
C LEU A 227 8.45 -6.64 3.43
N VAL A 228 8.41 -7.90 3.89
CA VAL A 228 8.71 -9.07 3.07
C VAL A 228 7.89 -10.27 3.53
N GLY A 229 7.40 -11.05 2.57
CA GLY A 229 6.71 -12.31 2.80
C GLY A 229 7.01 -13.32 1.69
N ILE A 230 6.73 -14.58 1.95
CA ILE A 230 6.95 -15.70 1.02
C ILE A 230 5.61 -16.38 0.75
N THR A 231 5.33 -16.68 -0.51
CA THR A 231 4.16 -17.49 -0.90
C THR A 231 4.54 -18.60 -1.86
N GLU A 232 3.75 -19.67 -1.89
CA GLU A 232 3.74 -20.54 -3.06
C GLU A 232 3.05 -19.81 -4.22
N ILE A 233 3.60 -19.97 -5.43
CA ILE A 233 3.04 -19.34 -6.62
C ILE A 233 1.74 -20.04 -6.99
N ASN A 234 0.63 -19.31 -6.95
CA ASN A 234 -0.61 -19.75 -7.52
C ASN A 234 -0.63 -19.40 -9.01
N PRO A 235 -0.69 -20.39 -9.92
CA PRO A 235 -0.66 -20.15 -11.36
C PRO A 235 -1.75 -19.19 -11.88
N LEU A 236 -2.88 -19.07 -11.20
CA LEU A 236 -3.98 -18.16 -11.56
C LEU A 236 -3.55 -16.69 -11.55
N TRP A 237 -2.49 -16.34 -10.81
CA TRP A 237 -1.97 -14.98 -10.70
C TRP A 237 -0.73 -14.73 -11.56
N VAL A 238 -0.33 -15.68 -12.38
CA VAL A 238 0.70 -15.52 -13.41
C VAL A 238 0.03 -14.98 -14.68
N TYR A 239 0.64 -14.01 -15.34
CA TYR A 239 0.13 -13.54 -16.65
C TYR A 239 0.09 -14.70 -17.65
N SER A 240 -0.95 -14.74 -18.50
CA SER A 240 -1.07 -15.78 -19.50
C SER A 240 -0.11 -15.56 -20.65
N ARG A 241 0.09 -14.31 -21.07
CA ARG A 241 0.93 -13.95 -22.21
C ARG A 241 1.73 -12.69 -21.92
N ARG A 242 2.94 -12.61 -22.51
CA ARG A 242 3.80 -11.43 -22.43
C ARG A 242 3.25 -10.27 -23.25
N GLY A 243 3.10 -9.11 -22.63
CA GLY A 243 2.59 -7.89 -23.25
C GLY A 243 3.57 -6.71 -23.24
N GLU A 244 4.39 -6.57 -22.19
CA GLU A 244 5.37 -5.48 -22.11
C GLU A 244 6.73 -5.91 -22.69
N ILE A 245 7.21 -5.20 -23.73
CA ILE A 245 8.48 -5.45 -24.41
C ILE A 245 9.34 -4.17 -24.38
N PHE A 246 10.55 -4.27 -23.85
CA PHE A 246 11.45 -3.13 -23.68
C PHE A 246 12.83 -3.29 -24.33
N HIS A 247 13.32 -4.53 -24.49
CA HIS A 247 14.68 -4.84 -24.96
C HIS A 247 14.74 -5.35 -26.39
N GLN A 248 13.80 -4.90 -27.25
CA GLN A 248 13.67 -5.30 -28.65
C GLN A 248 13.49 -6.81 -28.88
N ASN A 249 13.10 -7.54 -27.85
CA ASN A 249 12.75 -8.97 -27.90
C ASN A 249 11.28 -9.14 -28.32
N TRP A 250 10.91 -8.60 -29.48
CA TRP A 250 9.55 -8.57 -30.00
C TRP A 250 8.94 -9.94 -30.25
N GLU A 251 9.80 -10.95 -30.44
CA GLU A 251 9.40 -12.35 -30.56
C GLU A 251 8.75 -12.90 -29.28
N ASP A 252 8.97 -12.26 -28.14
CA ASP A 252 8.33 -12.64 -26.88
C ASP A 252 6.90 -12.08 -26.73
N TRP A 253 6.51 -11.09 -27.53
CA TRP A 253 5.17 -10.53 -27.47
C TRP A 253 4.10 -11.58 -27.81
N GLY A 254 3.18 -11.80 -26.88
CA GLY A 254 2.11 -12.79 -27.01
C GLY A 254 2.54 -14.24 -26.70
N LYS A 255 3.82 -14.50 -26.39
CA LYS A 255 4.24 -15.81 -25.87
C LYS A 255 3.59 -16.09 -24.52
N GLU A 256 3.27 -17.35 -24.29
CA GLU A 256 2.79 -17.81 -22.99
C GLU A 256 3.87 -17.63 -21.93
N ILE A 257 3.47 -17.18 -20.75
CA ILE A 257 4.33 -17.05 -19.58
C ILE A 257 4.13 -18.29 -18.71
N GLU A 258 5.19 -19.08 -18.58
CA GLU A 258 5.26 -20.22 -17.69
C GLU A 258 6.30 -19.96 -16.60
N ILE A 259 5.93 -20.14 -15.35
CA ILE A 259 6.85 -20.04 -14.21
C ILE A 259 7.08 -21.45 -13.67
N GLN A 260 8.33 -21.92 -13.76
CA GLN A 260 8.76 -23.20 -13.20
C GLN A 260 9.08 -23.11 -11.70
N HIS A 261 9.21 -21.91 -11.17
CA HIS A 261 9.51 -21.66 -9.76
C HIS A 261 8.30 -21.96 -8.87
N LYS A 262 8.58 -22.56 -7.72
CA LYS A 262 7.53 -22.89 -6.75
C LYS A 262 7.17 -21.72 -5.83
N TYR A 263 8.12 -20.86 -5.50
CA TYR A 263 7.96 -19.80 -4.49
C TYR A 263 8.16 -18.41 -5.07
N ALA A 264 7.45 -17.46 -4.50
CA ALA A 264 7.69 -16.03 -4.68
C ALA A 264 8.02 -15.38 -3.33
N VAL A 265 9.16 -14.71 -3.27
CA VAL A 265 9.52 -13.79 -2.19
C VAL A 265 9.02 -12.41 -2.59
N VAL A 266 7.95 -11.97 -1.96
CA VAL A 266 7.27 -10.69 -2.26
C VAL A 266 7.65 -9.67 -1.21
N PHE A 267 7.98 -8.47 -1.63
CA PHE A 267 8.34 -7.41 -0.69
C PHE A 267 7.78 -6.05 -1.11
N ALA A 268 7.74 -5.14 -0.15
CA ALA A 268 7.15 -3.83 -0.30
C ALA A 268 8.15 -2.74 0.08
N GLU A 269 8.28 -1.73 -0.76
CA GLU A 269 9.00 -0.48 -0.51
C GLU A 269 8.05 0.57 0.03
N GLU A 270 8.41 1.21 1.15
CA GLU A 270 7.62 2.29 1.73
C GLU A 270 7.76 3.57 0.92
N MET A 271 6.62 4.15 0.54
CA MET A 271 6.57 5.49 -0.02
C MET A 271 6.49 6.54 1.09
N ASP A 272 7.29 7.60 0.99
CA ASP A 272 7.32 8.69 1.96
C ASP A 272 5.94 9.35 2.12
N PHE A 273 5.49 9.44 3.37
CA PHE A 273 4.18 9.98 3.72
C PHE A 273 3.97 11.43 3.23
N ARG A 274 5.04 12.25 3.28
CA ARG A 274 4.97 13.66 2.89
C ARG A 274 4.91 13.82 1.38
N LEU A 275 5.66 13.00 0.63
CA LEU A 275 5.66 13.00 -0.83
C LEU A 275 4.36 12.45 -1.39
N VAL A 276 3.84 11.31 -0.87
CA VAL A 276 2.51 10.81 -1.24
C VAL A 276 1.42 11.83 -0.88
N GLY A 277 1.60 12.56 0.21
CA GLY A 277 0.69 13.62 0.64
C GLY A 277 0.50 14.74 -0.38
N THR A 278 1.41 14.90 -1.35
CA THR A 278 1.33 15.91 -2.41
C THR A 278 0.42 15.54 -3.57
N GLY A 279 0.02 14.26 -3.70
CA GLY A 279 -0.82 13.79 -4.81
C GLY A 279 -2.03 14.70 -5.09
N PRO A 280 -2.28 15.07 -6.33
CA PRO A 280 -1.77 14.52 -7.58
C PRO A 280 -0.57 15.27 -8.22
N HIS A 281 0.25 16.00 -7.47
CA HIS A 281 1.36 16.80 -7.97
C HIS A 281 2.63 15.94 -8.24
N THR A 282 3.64 16.52 -8.92
CA THR A 282 4.84 15.82 -9.38
C THR A 282 5.68 15.16 -8.29
N PRO A 283 5.79 15.68 -7.03
CA PRO A 283 6.58 14.99 -6.01
C PRO A 283 6.07 13.59 -5.67
N THR A 284 4.75 13.33 -5.77
CA THR A 284 4.23 11.97 -5.53
C THR A 284 4.64 10.99 -6.65
N MET A 285 4.74 11.46 -7.89
CA MET A 285 5.21 10.65 -9.02
C MET A 285 6.71 10.36 -8.92
N MET A 286 7.52 11.35 -8.56
CA MET A 286 8.93 11.17 -8.27
C MET A 286 9.13 10.09 -7.20
N GLU A 287 8.38 10.15 -6.10
CA GLU A 287 8.40 9.14 -5.03
C GLU A 287 8.02 7.75 -5.53
N SER A 288 6.98 7.65 -6.36
CA SER A 288 6.56 6.38 -6.96
C SER A 288 7.66 5.73 -7.79
N MET A 289 8.29 6.52 -8.65
CA MET A 289 9.35 6.02 -9.54
C MET A 289 10.62 5.65 -8.76
N GLY A 290 10.98 6.43 -7.72
CA GLY A 290 12.09 6.13 -6.82
C GLY A 290 11.92 4.79 -6.11
N ASN A 291 10.71 4.50 -5.61
CA ASN A 291 10.43 3.22 -4.97
C ASN A 291 10.40 2.05 -5.96
N TYR A 292 9.92 2.25 -7.19
CA TYR A 292 10.06 1.22 -8.23
C TYR A 292 11.53 0.92 -8.56
N ALA A 293 12.40 1.94 -8.62
CA ALA A 293 13.83 1.74 -8.85
C ALA A 293 14.48 0.99 -7.68
N LYS A 294 14.08 1.29 -6.44
CA LYS A 294 14.49 0.57 -5.24
C LYS A 294 14.07 -0.91 -5.29
N GLY A 295 12.82 -1.18 -5.68
CA GLY A 295 12.31 -2.55 -5.85
C GLY A 295 13.06 -3.31 -6.94
N ALA A 296 13.39 -2.67 -8.05
CA ALA A 296 14.22 -3.27 -9.11
C ALA A 296 15.63 -3.60 -8.61
N TYR A 297 16.26 -2.71 -7.84
CA TYR A 297 17.54 -2.97 -7.20
C TYR A 297 17.48 -4.17 -6.25
N ILE A 298 16.51 -4.19 -5.32
CA ILE A 298 16.39 -5.25 -4.32
C ILE A 298 16.11 -6.61 -4.99
N SER A 299 15.19 -6.67 -5.96
CA SER A 299 14.84 -7.92 -6.64
C SER A 299 16.01 -8.48 -7.44
N THR A 300 16.77 -7.64 -8.15
CA THR A 300 17.97 -8.08 -8.89
C THR A 300 19.05 -8.59 -7.95
N GLN A 301 19.29 -7.91 -6.82
CA GLN A 301 20.27 -8.37 -5.82
C GLN A 301 19.86 -9.70 -5.18
N LEU A 302 18.58 -9.86 -4.84
CA LEU A 302 18.08 -11.11 -4.27
C LEU A 302 18.14 -12.26 -5.26
N ALA A 303 17.75 -12.03 -6.52
CA ALA A 303 17.85 -13.05 -7.57
C ALA A 303 19.31 -13.50 -7.78
N GLY A 304 20.26 -12.54 -7.84
CA GLY A 304 21.69 -12.83 -7.91
C GLY A 304 22.22 -13.61 -6.70
N PHE A 305 21.77 -13.27 -5.49
CA PHE A 305 22.11 -14.03 -4.29
C PHE A 305 21.66 -15.50 -4.40
N ILE A 306 20.40 -15.72 -4.80
CA ILE A 306 19.83 -17.06 -4.93
C ILE A 306 20.54 -17.84 -6.05
N ALA A 307 20.83 -17.20 -7.19
CA ALA A 307 21.61 -17.80 -8.27
C ALA A 307 23.01 -18.24 -7.80
N ASN A 308 23.67 -17.45 -6.96
CA ASN A 308 24.98 -17.79 -6.38
C ASN A 308 24.93 -18.98 -5.40
N LEU A 309 23.75 -19.35 -4.90
CA LEU A 309 23.53 -20.59 -4.15
C LEU A 309 23.27 -21.81 -5.07
N GLY A 310 23.12 -21.59 -6.38
CA GLY A 310 22.86 -22.62 -7.37
C GLY A 310 21.38 -22.90 -7.65
N TYR A 311 20.48 -22.02 -7.20
CA TYR A 311 19.05 -22.14 -7.47
C TYR A 311 18.62 -21.15 -8.54
N SER A 312 17.61 -21.53 -9.33
CA SER A 312 17.00 -20.63 -10.30
C SER A 312 16.22 -19.53 -9.58
N ALA A 313 16.31 -18.30 -10.10
CA ALA A 313 15.56 -17.16 -9.59
C ALA A 313 15.29 -16.15 -10.70
N ALA A 314 14.12 -15.50 -10.64
CA ALA A 314 13.76 -14.43 -11.56
C ALA A 314 13.27 -13.19 -10.80
N ALA A 315 13.86 -12.02 -11.11
CA ALA A 315 13.46 -10.75 -10.53
C ALA A 315 12.17 -10.23 -11.18
N ASN A 316 11.23 -9.80 -10.36
CA ASN A 316 9.96 -9.23 -10.77
C ASN A 316 9.82 -7.82 -10.21
N HIS A 317 9.88 -6.82 -11.09
CA HIS A 317 9.81 -5.40 -10.75
C HIS A 317 9.26 -4.58 -11.92
N LEU A 318 9.11 -3.26 -11.76
CA LEU A 318 8.65 -2.38 -12.85
C LEU A 318 9.48 -2.61 -14.12
N ARG A 319 8.85 -2.87 -15.23
CA ARG A 319 9.34 -3.27 -16.56
C ARG A 319 9.54 -4.77 -16.75
N HIS A 320 9.37 -5.57 -15.73
CA HIS A 320 9.37 -7.03 -15.87
C HIS A 320 8.59 -7.69 -14.72
N TYR A 321 7.32 -7.95 -14.96
CA TYR A 321 6.48 -8.73 -14.05
C TYR A 321 5.99 -9.99 -14.78
N ASP A 322 6.12 -11.15 -14.15
CA ASP A 322 5.56 -12.40 -14.66
C ASP A 322 4.16 -12.68 -14.12
N GLY A 323 3.71 -11.89 -13.14
CA GLY A 323 2.41 -12.08 -12.51
C GLY A 323 1.91 -10.86 -11.74
N LEU A 324 0.73 -11.03 -11.17
CA LEU A 324 0.02 -9.99 -10.43
C LEU A 324 0.59 -9.87 -9.01
N MET A 325 1.30 -8.78 -8.74
CA MET A 325 1.99 -8.57 -7.45
C MET A 325 1.04 -8.48 -6.25
N VAL A 326 -0.15 -7.88 -6.42
CA VAL A 326 -1.09 -7.72 -5.31
C VAL A 326 -1.63 -9.05 -4.79
N PRO A 327 -2.12 -9.99 -5.62
CA PRO A 327 -2.46 -11.35 -5.18
C PRO A 327 -1.30 -12.07 -4.47
N TRP A 328 -0.10 -12.02 -5.03
CA TRP A 328 1.07 -12.65 -4.41
C TRP A 328 1.39 -12.03 -3.04
N ALA A 329 1.26 -10.70 -2.90
CA ALA A 329 1.48 -10.01 -1.62
C ALA A 329 0.44 -10.38 -0.56
N VAL A 330 -0.83 -10.58 -0.97
CA VAL A 330 -1.90 -11.04 -0.07
C VAL A 330 -1.61 -12.47 0.41
N ASP A 331 -1.25 -13.37 -0.51
CA ASP A 331 -0.95 -14.75 -0.17
C ASP A 331 0.35 -14.88 0.65
N ALA A 332 1.30 -13.95 0.48
CA ALA A 332 2.51 -13.81 1.29
C ALA A 332 2.28 -13.13 2.65
N GLY A 333 1.04 -12.78 3.01
CA GLY A 333 0.70 -12.22 4.31
C GLY A 333 1.05 -10.74 4.52
N LEU A 334 1.28 -9.97 3.45
CA LEU A 334 1.64 -8.55 3.56
C LEU A 334 0.44 -7.63 3.85
N GLY A 335 -0.80 -8.11 3.63
CA GLY A 335 -2.00 -7.32 3.88
C GLY A 335 -3.22 -7.83 3.13
N GLU A 336 -4.19 -6.94 2.91
CA GLU A 336 -5.46 -7.23 2.23
C GLU A 336 -5.70 -6.28 1.06
N VAL A 337 -6.55 -6.66 0.11
CA VAL A 337 -6.95 -5.77 -0.99
C VAL A 337 -7.99 -4.76 -0.50
N GLY A 338 -7.68 -3.47 -0.64
CA GLY A 338 -8.62 -2.40 -0.32
C GLY A 338 -9.56 -2.04 -1.46
N ARG A 339 -10.56 -1.21 -1.17
CA ARG A 339 -11.50 -0.64 -2.16
C ARG A 339 -10.81 0.07 -3.32
N LEU A 340 -9.64 0.65 -3.08
CA LEU A 340 -8.83 1.33 -4.10
C LEU A 340 -8.18 0.37 -5.12
N GLY A 341 -8.34 -0.95 -4.94
CA GLY A 341 -7.80 -1.98 -5.84
C GLY A 341 -6.33 -2.34 -5.61
N TYR A 342 -5.69 -1.76 -4.58
CA TYR A 342 -4.30 -2.02 -4.20
C TYR A 342 -4.21 -2.72 -2.84
N LEU A 343 -3.02 -3.25 -2.53
CA LEU A 343 -2.71 -3.78 -1.22
C LEU A 343 -2.83 -2.69 -0.15
N ILE A 344 -3.42 -3.03 0.98
CA ILE A 344 -3.36 -2.28 2.23
C ILE A 344 -2.58 -3.12 3.23
N THR A 345 -1.45 -2.60 3.67
CA THR A 345 -0.64 -3.22 4.73
C THR A 345 -1.03 -2.63 6.09
N LYS A 346 -0.78 -3.40 7.17
CA LYS A 346 -1.06 -2.92 8.52
C LYS A 346 -0.19 -1.71 8.90
N GLU A 347 1.08 -1.74 8.49
CA GLU A 347 2.08 -0.75 8.89
C GLU A 347 2.04 0.53 8.06
N LEU A 348 1.79 0.41 6.75
CA LEU A 348 2.01 1.49 5.79
C LEU A 348 0.74 1.85 5.01
N GLY A 349 -0.36 1.10 5.24
CA GLY A 349 -1.53 1.22 4.40
C GLY A 349 -1.21 0.93 2.93
N PRO A 350 -1.76 1.69 1.99
CA PRO A 350 -1.48 1.53 0.56
C PRO A 350 -0.21 2.24 0.09
N ARG A 351 0.56 2.90 0.96
CA ARG A 351 1.78 3.64 0.61
C ARG A 351 2.97 2.71 0.36
N VAL A 352 2.79 1.77 -0.55
CA VAL A 352 3.82 0.79 -0.91
C VAL A 352 3.93 0.62 -2.42
N ARG A 353 5.11 0.21 -2.88
CA ARG A 353 5.32 -0.42 -4.18
C ARG A 353 5.73 -1.87 -3.93
N LEU A 354 5.42 -2.73 -4.89
CA LEU A 354 5.62 -4.17 -4.74
C LEU A 354 6.57 -4.67 -5.80
N SER A 355 7.49 -5.52 -5.36
CA SER A 355 8.40 -6.28 -6.18
C SER A 355 8.52 -7.70 -5.64
N ALA A 356 9.03 -8.62 -6.44
CA ALA A 356 9.20 -10.00 -6.01
C ALA A 356 10.42 -10.66 -6.65
N VAL A 357 10.81 -11.80 -6.09
CA VAL A 357 11.70 -12.76 -6.75
C VAL A 357 11.03 -14.12 -6.72
N THR A 358 10.87 -14.73 -7.89
CA THR A 358 10.41 -16.12 -7.98
C THR A 358 11.61 -17.05 -7.98
N THR A 359 11.49 -18.26 -7.36
CA THR A 359 12.62 -19.19 -7.19
C THR A 359 12.19 -20.63 -6.94
N ASP A 360 13.08 -21.57 -7.25
CA ASP A 360 13.01 -22.98 -6.86
C ASP A 360 13.77 -23.27 -5.54
N LEU A 361 14.41 -22.27 -4.91
CA LEU A 361 15.00 -22.41 -3.57
C LEU A 361 13.91 -22.88 -2.59
N PRO A 362 14.10 -24.01 -1.86
CA PRO A 362 13.10 -24.46 -0.90
C PRO A 362 12.90 -23.45 0.23
N LEU A 363 11.67 -22.92 0.34
CA LEU A 363 11.27 -21.88 1.32
C LEU A 363 10.03 -22.32 2.09
N VAL A 364 9.80 -21.68 3.25
CA VAL A 364 8.59 -21.85 4.05
C VAL A 364 7.65 -20.67 3.76
N PRO A 365 6.47 -20.92 3.17
CA PRO A 365 5.48 -19.87 2.91
C PRO A 365 4.95 -19.25 4.20
N ASP A 366 4.68 -17.96 4.16
CA ASP A 366 3.90 -17.25 5.17
C ASP A 366 2.40 -17.54 5.00
N ARG A 367 1.60 -17.04 5.93
CA ARG A 367 0.15 -17.20 5.89
C ARG A 367 -0.51 -15.86 5.61
N PRO A 368 -1.59 -15.84 4.82
CA PRO A 368 -2.44 -14.67 4.68
C PRO A 368 -2.91 -14.13 6.02
N VAL A 369 -3.13 -12.82 6.09
CA VAL A 369 -3.52 -12.12 7.33
C VAL A 369 -4.88 -11.45 7.18
N ASP A 370 -5.57 -11.33 8.31
CA ASP A 370 -6.74 -10.44 8.45
C ASP A 370 -6.32 -9.22 9.27
N ILE A 371 -6.21 -8.08 8.63
CA ILE A 371 -5.98 -6.79 9.29
C ILE A 371 -7.26 -5.96 9.40
N GLY A 372 -8.38 -6.46 8.86
CA GLY A 372 -9.67 -5.78 8.86
C GLY A 372 -9.79 -4.63 7.87
N ALA A 373 -8.89 -4.56 6.89
CA ALA A 373 -8.89 -3.48 5.91
C ALA A 373 -10.12 -3.55 5.01
N GLU A 374 -10.57 -4.74 4.65
CA GLU A 374 -11.74 -4.93 3.81
C GLU A 374 -13.03 -4.44 4.51
N ASP A 375 -13.29 -4.87 5.75
CA ASP A 375 -14.44 -4.40 6.55
C ASP A 375 -14.36 -2.88 6.78
N PHE A 376 -13.16 -2.33 7.02
CA PHE A 376 -12.95 -0.90 7.11
C PHE A 376 -13.29 -0.18 5.79
N CYS A 377 -12.89 -0.72 4.65
CA CYS A 377 -13.13 -0.15 3.32
C CYS A 377 -14.62 -0.12 2.94
N GLU A 378 -15.43 -1.09 3.41
CA GLU A 378 -16.89 -1.07 3.23
C GLU A 378 -17.52 0.16 3.88
N ILE A 379 -17.01 0.58 5.03
CA ILE A 379 -17.54 1.70 5.81
C ILE A 379 -16.97 3.04 5.30
N CYS A 380 -15.65 3.12 5.11
CA CYS A 380 -14.92 4.36 4.91
C CYS A 380 -15.24 5.06 3.58
N ARG A 381 -15.08 4.41 2.44
CA ARG A 381 -15.33 4.90 1.06
C ARG A 381 -14.61 6.19 0.67
N LYS A 382 -13.67 6.70 1.47
CA LYS A 382 -13.01 8.01 1.28
C LYS A 382 -12.26 8.06 -0.06
N CYS A 383 -11.51 7.01 -0.42
CA CYS A 383 -10.79 6.93 -1.69
C CYS A 383 -11.71 7.04 -2.92
N SER A 384 -12.89 6.39 -2.90
CA SER A 384 -13.85 6.46 -4.01
C SER A 384 -14.55 7.83 -4.11
N LEU A 385 -14.75 8.51 -2.98
CA LEU A 385 -15.34 9.87 -2.96
C LEU A 385 -14.35 10.95 -3.40
N CYS A 386 -13.07 10.72 -3.23
CA CYS A 386 -12.00 11.63 -3.59
C CYS A 386 -11.38 11.32 -4.95
N CYS A 387 -11.71 10.18 -5.57
CA CYS A 387 -11.15 9.79 -6.86
C CYS A 387 -11.56 10.80 -7.96
N PRO A 388 -10.61 11.54 -8.55
CA PRO A 388 -10.95 12.59 -9.52
C PRO A 388 -11.44 12.06 -10.86
N SER A 389 -11.10 10.80 -11.18
CA SER A 389 -11.56 10.10 -12.39
C SER A 389 -12.81 9.26 -12.18
N GLY A 390 -13.29 9.12 -10.93
CA GLY A 390 -14.39 8.22 -10.60
C GLY A 390 -14.09 6.73 -10.78
N SER A 391 -12.82 6.35 -10.94
CA SER A 391 -12.39 4.99 -11.26
C SER A 391 -12.59 3.98 -10.12
N ILE A 392 -12.66 4.45 -8.87
CA ILE A 392 -12.81 3.58 -7.70
C ILE A 392 -14.31 3.39 -7.41
N PRO A 393 -14.81 2.15 -7.34
CA PRO A 393 -16.24 1.88 -7.19
C PRO A 393 -16.80 2.42 -5.86
N LYS A 394 -17.99 3.04 -5.93
CA LYS A 394 -18.72 3.55 -4.76
C LYS A 394 -19.57 2.45 -4.10
N GLY A 395 -19.94 1.41 -4.85
CA GLY A 395 -20.74 0.27 -4.39
C GLY A 395 -19.93 -0.79 -3.62
N GLY A 396 -20.55 -1.92 -3.35
CA GLY A 396 -19.93 -3.12 -2.79
C GLY A 396 -18.94 -3.79 -3.75
N GLN A 397 -18.42 -4.92 -3.31
CA GLN A 397 -17.63 -5.81 -4.16
C GLN A 397 -18.53 -6.50 -5.20
N SER A 398 -17.92 -6.91 -6.31
CA SER A 398 -18.56 -7.72 -7.35
C SER A 398 -17.62 -8.83 -7.81
N VAL A 399 -18.18 -9.89 -8.35
CA VAL A 399 -17.39 -10.97 -8.96
C VAL A 399 -16.87 -10.50 -10.31
N VAL A 400 -15.57 -10.47 -10.46
CA VAL A 400 -14.89 -10.05 -11.69
C VAL A 400 -13.81 -11.08 -12.01
N ASN A 401 -13.91 -11.70 -13.17
CA ASN A 401 -13.05 -12.82 -13.55
C ASN A 401 -12.96 -13.85 -12.41
N GLY A 402 -14.11 -14.34 -11.99
CA GLY A 402 -14.24 -15.35 -10.93
C GLY A 402 -13.85 -14.91 -9.52
N THR A 403 -13.44 -13.65 -9.30
CA THR A 403 -12.92 -13.16 -8.01
C THR A 403 -13.80 -12.07 -7.42
N LEU A 404 -14.20 -12.18 -6.16
CA LEU A 404 -14.94 -11.15 -5.42
C LEU A 404 -14.00 -10.01 -5.02
N ARG A 405 -14.24 -8.82 -5.58
CA ARG A 405 -13.38 -7.64 -5.33
C ARG A 405 -14.05 -6.32 -5.72
N TRP A 406 -13.49 -5.21 -5.29
CA TRP A 406 -13.77 -3.91 -5.90
C TRP A 406 -12.95 -3.78 -7.18
N LYS A 407 -13.62 -3.68 -8.32
CA LYS A 407 -12.93 -3.49 -9.60
C LYS A 407 -12.64 -2.01 -9.82
N LEU A 408 -11.37 -1.62 -9.70
CA LEU A 408 -10.87 -0.35 -10.19
C LEU A 408 -11.03 -0.31 -11.72
N ASN A 409 -11.59 0.79 -12.26
CA ASN A 409 -11.57 1.03 -13.70
C ASN A 409 -10.19 1.58 -14.09
N ALA A 410 -9.33 0.71 -14.61
CA ALA A 410 -7.96 1.06 -14.96
C ALA A 410 -7.90 2.07 -16.13
N GLU A 411 -8.84 2.00 -17.06
CA GLU A 411 -8.92 2.88 -18.23
C GLU A 411 -9.10 4.34 -17.81
N THR A 412 -10.17 4.62 -17.07
CA THR A 412 -10.44 6.00 -16.60
C THR A 412 -9.40 6.52 -15.62
N CYS A 413 -8.79 5.62 -14.80
CA CYS A 413 -7.69 5.98 -13.91
C CYS A 413 -6.47 6.41 -14.72
N PHE A 414 -6.06 5.62 -15.70
CA PHE A 414 -4.89 5.91 -16.54
C PHE A 414 -5.13 7.12 -17.45
N GLU A 415 -6.35 7.32 -17.95
CA GLU A 415 -6.71 8.54 -18.69
C GLU A 415 -6.51 9.80 -17.83
N TYR A 416 -6.88 9.75 -16.55
CA TYR A 416 -6.67 10.86 -15.64
C TYR A 416 -5.19 11.15 -15.41
N TRP A 417 -4.32 10.14 -15.38
CA TRP A 417 -2.88 10.35 -15.30
C TRP A 417 -2.36 11.22 -16.45
N GLY A 418 -2.86 11.00 -17.67
CA GLY A 418 -2.53 11.87 -18.80
C GLY A 418 -3.08 13.29 -18.66
N LYS A 419 -4.26 13.46 -18.04
CA LYS A 419 -4.83 14.78 -17.79
C LYS A 419 -4.04 15.59 -16.74
N VAL A 420 -3.51 14.94 -15.73
CA VAL A 420 -2.78 15.60 -14.64
C VAL A 420 -1.27 15.60 -14.84
N GLY A 421 -0.74 14.77 -15.75
CA GLY A 421 0.68 14.64 -16.02
C GLY A 421 1.47 13.85 -14.96
N THR A 422 0.79 13.14 -14.03
CA THR A 422 1.39 12.36 -12.95
C THR A 422 0.66 11.03 -12.76
N ASP A 423 1.16 10.15 -11.90
CA ASP A 423 0.49 8.91 -11.48
C ASP A 423 -0.60 9.13 -10.41
N CYS A 424 -0.95 10.38 -10.13
CA CYS A 424 -2.04 10.86 -9.29
C CYS A 424 -1.92 10.54 -7.78
N ASN A 425 -1.96 9.28 -7.34
CA ASN A 425 -1.91 8.82 -5.95
C ASN A 425 -2.91 9.44 -4.95
N VAL A 426 -3.96 10.15 -5.41
CA VAL A 426 -4.98 10.76 -4.52
C VAL A 426 -5.63 9.72 -3.62
N CYS A 427 -5.91 8.51 -4.14
CA CYS A 427 -6.52 7.43 -3.37
C CYS A 427 -5.61 6.94 -2.21
N MET A 428 -4.30 6.91 -2.41
CA MET A 428 -3.32 6.58 -1.35
C MET A 428 -3.23 7.70 -0.32
N ARG A 429 -3.14 8.96 -0.78
CA ARG A 429 -3.05 10.15 0.07
C ARG A 429 -4.22 10.28 1.05
N VAL A 430 -5.45 10.01 0.60
CA VAL A 430 -6.65 10.19 1.42
C VAL A 430 -7.02 8.97 2.27
N CYS A 431 -6.30 7.85 2.12
CA CYS A 431 -6.60 6.63 2.83
C CYS A 431 -6.26 6.77 4.33
N PRO A 432 -7.19 6.47 5.26
CA PRO A 432 -6.89 6.52 6.70
C PRO A 432 -5.75 5.59 7.13
N TRP A 433 -5.52 4.49 6.41
CA TRP A 433 -4.38 3.60 6.65
C TRP A 433 -3.03 4.20 6.23
N SER A 434 -3.04 5.32 5.48
CA SER A 434 -1.81 6.01 5.02
C SER A 434 -1.22 6.98 6.02
N HIS A 435 -1.85 7.18 7.19
CA HIS A 435 -1.30 8.09 8.20
C HIS A 435 0.13 7.72 8.62
N ALA A 436 0.86 8.71 9.08
CA ALA A 436 2.22 8.51 9.55
C ALA A 436 2.27 7.56 10.76
N ARG A 437 3.37 6.81 10.91
CA ARG A 437 3.56 5.83 11.99
C ARG A 437 3.90 6.48 13.34
N THR A 438 3.14 7.50 13.75
CA THR A 438 3.27 8.12 15.07
C THR A 438 2.63 7.25 16.13
N PHE A 439 2.97 7.51 17.40
CA PHE A 439 2.48 6.71 18.52
C PHE A 439 0.94 6.60 18.59
N PRO A 440 0.17 7.70 18.46
CA PRO A 440 -1.30 7.63 18.45
C PRO A 440 -1.85 6.78 17.30
N HIS A 441 -1.30 6.95 16.08
CA HIS A 441 -1.75 6.18 14.91
C HIS A 441 -1.46 4.69 15.04
N LYS A 442 -0.33 4.31 15.65
CA LYS A 442 -0.04 2.89 15.93
C LYS A 442 -1.08 2.26 16.86
N ILE A 443 -1.52 3.01 17.89
CA ILE A 443 -2.58 2.55 18.80
C ILE A 443 -3.89 2.36 18.02
N ILE A 444 -4.29 3.35 17.19
CA ILE A 444 -5.51 3.29 16.39
C ILE A 444 -5.46 2.09 15.42
N VAL A 445 -4.35 1.90 14.71
CA VAL A 445 -4.16 0.76 13.80
C VAL A 445 -4.31 -0.56 14.54
N GLU A 446 -3.72 -0.70 15.73
CA GLU A 446 -3.86 -1.91 16.53
C GLU A 446 -5.31 -2.18 16.95
N MET A 447 -6.06 -1.12 17.30
CA MET A 447 -7.48 -1.23 17.68
C MET A 447 -8.35 -1.62 16.48
N ILE A 448 -8.21 -0.95 15.32
CA ILE A 448 -9.00 -1.23 14.12
C ILE A 448 -8.68 -2.60 13.52
N THR A 449 -7.42 -3.06 13.62
CA THR A 449 -7.03 -4.40 13.17
C THR A 449 -7.80 -5.48 13.93
N ARG A 450 -8.03 -5.30 15.22
CA ARG A 450 -8.61 -6.34 16.10
C ARG A 450 -10.12 -6.21 16.33
N ASN A 451 -10.71 -5.05 16.01
CA ASN A 451 -12.05 -4.73 16.47
C ASN A 451 -12.91 -4.01 15.41
N ARG A 452 -14.01 -4.69 15.00
CA ARG A 452 -14.97 -4.13 14.01
C ARG A 452 -15.70 -2.85 14.49
N TYR A 453 -15.90 -2.67 15.80
CA TYR A 453 -16.52 -1.47 16.33
C TYR A 453 -15.55 -0.29 16.30
N ALA A 454 -14.28 -0.55 16.63
CA ALA A 454 -13.21 0.44 16.47
C ALA A 454 -13.10 0.92 15.02
N ARG A 455 -13.23 0.03 14.02
CA ARG A 455 -13.22 0.41 12.60
C ARG A 455 -14.27 1.47 12.27
N ARG A 456 -15.50 1.31 12.78
CA ARG A 456 -16.59 2.28 12.57
C ARG A 456 -16.29 3.63 13.23
N ILE A 457 -15.88 3.60 14.50
CA ILE A 457 -15.59 4.79 15.28
C ILE A 457 -14.44 5.58 14.66
N PHE A 458 -13.31 4.92 14.39
CA PHE A 458 -12.13 5.60 13.86
C PHE A 458 -12.28 6.01 12.40
N SER A 459 -13.13 5.36 11.59
CA SER A 459 -13.48 5.86 10.25
C SER A 459 -14.19 7.21 10.32
N VAL A 460 -15.13 7.40 11.28
CA VAL A 460 -15.82 8.67 11.49
C VAL A 460 -14.86 9.72 12.09
N MET A 461 -14.04 9.32 13.06
CA MET A 461 -13.05 10.22 13.66
C MET A 461 -12.05 10.74 12.62
N ASP A 462 -11.61 9.88 11.71
CA ASP A 462 -10.72 10.30 10.61
C ASP A 462 -11.37 11.41 9.76
N ASP A 463 -12.66 11.29 9.43
CA ASP A 463 -13.38 12.33 8.71
C ASP A 463 -13.54 13.64 9.53
N VAL A 464 -13.71 13.53 10.84
CA VAL A 464 -13.79 14.71 11.74
C VAL A 464 -12.47 15.44 11.80
N PHE A 465 -11.37 14.73 12.08
CA PHE A 465 -10.06 15.35 12.29
C PHE A 465 -9.40 15.76 10.96
N TYR A 466 -9.36 14.88 9.97
CA TYR A 466 -8.64 15.11 8.72
C TYR A 466 -9.53 15.62 7.58
N GLY A 467 -10.84 15.57 7.76
CA GLY A 467 -11.82 15.96 6.74
C GLY A 467 -12.13 14.84 5.74
N ARG A 468 -13.34 14.90 5.19
CA ARG A 468 -13.83 13.91 4.22
C ARG A 468 -13.09 14.00 2.87
N LYS A 469 -12.69 15.21 2.46
CA LYS A 469 -11.94 15.48 1.23
C LYS A 469 -10.70 16.32 1.54
N PRO A 470 -9.63 15.72 2.10
CA PRO A 470 -8.44 16.46 2.46
C PRO A 470 -7.74 17.03 1.21
N LYS A 471 -7.14 18.20 1.33
CA LYS A 471 -6.38 18.85 0.26
C LYS A 471 -4.98 18.25 0.13
N PRO A 472 -4.31 18.38 -1.03
CA PRO A 472 -2.90 18.04 -1.18
C PRO A 472 -2.04 18.82 -0.18
N LYS A 473 -1.00 18.17 0.33
CA LYS A 473 -0.01 18.78 1.24
C LYS A 473 1.09 19.48 0.46
N ALA A 474 1.73 20.45 1.10
CA ALA A 474 2.97 21.00 0.57
C ALA A 474 4.10 19.94 0.65
N PRO A 475 4.97 19.85 -0.37
CA PRO A 475 6.11 18.95 -0.35
C PRO A 475 7.14 19.34 0.74
N PRO A 476 8.05 18.42 1.10
CA PRO A 476 9.21 18.74 1.94
C PRO A 476 10.03 19.89 1.36
N LYS A 477 10.80 20.62 2.19
CA LYS A 477 11.56 21.80 1.76
C LYS A 477 12.47 21.53 0.56
N TRP A 478 13.15 20.39 0.53
CA TRP A 478 14.07 20.03 -0.55
C TRP A 478 13.38 19.76 -1.90
N ALA A 479 12.08 19.44 -1.85
CA ALA A 479 11.24 19.22 -3.04
C ALA A 479 10.32 20.45 -3.32
N ARG A 480 10.61 21.59 -2.70
CA ARG A 480 9.96 22.88 -2.99
C ARG A 480 10.91 23.75 -3.78
N PHE A 481 10.39 24.36 -4.81
CA PHE A 481 11.09 25.40 -5.54
C PHE A 481 10.41 26.74 -5.26
N ASP A 482 10.70 27.31 -4.08
CA ASP A 482 10.14 28.60 -3.62
C ASP A 482 10.80 29.82 -4.33
N GLY A 483 11.48 29.60 -5.44
CA GLY A 483 12.26 30.60 -6.16
C GLY A 483 11.57 31.22 -7.38
N ARG A 484 10.25 31.04 -7.57
CA ARG A 484 9.50 31.64 -8.68
C ARG A 484 8.26 32.36 -8.20
#